data_c906cb9b264d9a8282c87844d88d7ed7
#
_entry.id   c906cb9b264d9a8282c87844d88d7ed7
#
_cell.length_a   1.000
_cell.length_b   1.000
_cell.length_c   1.000
_cell.angle_alpha   90.00
_cell.angle_beta   90.00
_cell.angle_gamma   90.00
#
_symmetry.space_group_name_H-M   'P 1'
#
loop_
_entity.id
_entity.type
_entity.pdbx_description
1 polymer ?
#
loop_
_entity_poly.entity_id
_entity_poly.type
_entity_poly.pdbx_seq_one_letter_code
_entity_poly.pdbx_strand_id
1 'polypeptide(L)'
;MSIPTQKHRRGSSARVLRIIGGAWRGRRLRFPDAPAIRPTPDRIRETLFNWLAPTVAGARCLDLFAGSGALGLEALSRGAAHVTFVERDRGAARAIETCLAQWDRDQRRDWRIVSADAADFLGAPGRPFDLIFLDPPFASGMLPAVAAQLERGGWLTAAAHIYLECPAAEQPAVPANWAHAREKRSGQVGYHLYSRHRGIAAE
;
A
#
# COMPACT_ATOMS: atom_id res chain seq x y z
N MET A 1 25.87 13.81 -48.86
CA MET A 1 24.63 13.12 -48.44
C MET A 1 24.88 12.48 -47.10
N SER A 2 24.41 13.11 -46.03
CA SER A 2 24.60 12.62 -44.64
C SER A 2 23.36 11.89 -44.22
N ILE A 3 23.51 10.63 -43.80
CA ILE A 3 22.43 9.74 -43.32
C ILE A 3 22.12 10.15 -41.87
N PRO A 4 20.87 10.42 -41.49
CA PRO A 4 20.52 10.72 -40.09
C PRO A 4 20.56 9.47 -39.25
N THR A 5 21.38 9.49 -38.22
CA THR A 5 21.50 8.45 -37.19
C THR A 5 20.18 8.34 -36.40
N GLN A 6 19.47 7.23 -36.52
CA GLN A 6 18.32 6.92 -35.70
C GLN A 6 18.74 6.82 -34.24
N LYS A 7 18.26 7.76 -33.42
CA LYS A 7 18.30 7.63 -31.96
C LYS A 7 17.45 6.44 -31.56
N HIS A 8 18.09 5.37 -31.12
CA HIS A 8 17.43 4.27 -30.44
C HIS A 8 16.68 4.83 -29.22
N ARG A 9 15.35 4.80 -29.28
CA ARG A 9 14.48 4.94 -28.10
C ARG A 9 14.88 3.81 -27.16
N ARG A 10 15.54 4.15 -26.04
CA ARG A 10 15.73 3.23 -24.92
C ARG A 10 14.34 2.78 -24.50
N GLY A 11 14.00 1.54 -24.77
CA GLY A 11 12.77 0.93 -24.31
C GLY A 11 12.72 1.03 -22.78
N SER A 12 11.68 1.66 -22.24
CA SER A 12 11.38 1.68 -20.81
C SER A 12 11.32 0.22 -20.35
N SER A 13 12.27 -0.20 -19.52
CA SER A 13 12.25 -1.54 -18.94
C SER A 13 11.08 -1.60 -17.93
N ALA A 14 10.03 -2.32 -18.33
CA ALA A 14 8.90 -2.50 -17.41
C ALA A 14 9.36 -3.30 -16.18
N ARG A 15 9.06 -2.78 -14.99
CA ARG A 15 9.27 -3.51 -13.73
C ARG A 15 8.20 -4.58 -13.57
N VAL A 16 8.54 -5.67 -12.90
CA VAL A 16 7.65 -6.80 -12.69
C VAL A 16 7.43 -6.99 -11.18
N LEU A 17 6.19 -6.90 -10.76
CA LEU A 17 5.72 -7.33 -9.45
C LEU A 17 5.19 -8.76 -9.55
N ARG A 18 5.53 -9.63 -8.61
CA ARG A 18 4.98 -10.98 -8.47
C ARG A 18 4.15 -11.09 -7.20
N ILE A 19 2.96 -11.68 -7.28
CA ILE A 19 2.14 -12.03 -6.12
C ILE A 19 2.74 -13.27 -5.43
N ILE A 20 2.90 -13.21 -4.11
CA ILE A 20 3.62 -14.21 -3.31
C ILE A 20 2.67 -15.29 -2.81
N GLY A 21 1.46 -14.93 -2.38
CA GLY A 21 0.52 -15.84 -1.76
C GLY A 21 -0.92 -15.69 -2.22
N GLY A 22 -1.81 -16.54 -1.71
CA GLY A 22 -3.24 -16.48 -1.98
C GLY A 22 -3.65 -16.98 -3.36
N ALA A 23 -4.86 -16.61 -3.77
CA ALA A 23 -5.51 -17.10 -5.00
C ALA A 23 -4.80 -16.67 -6.29
N TRP A 24 -4.04 -15.58 -6.24
CA TRP A 24 -3.29 -15.05 -7.38
C TRP A 24 -1.79 -15.34 -7.29
N ARG A 25 -1.35 -16.23 -6.42
CA ARG A 25 0.07 -16.61 -6.25
C ARG A 25 0.74 -16.88 -7.59
N GLY A 26 1.91 -16.27 -7.80
CA GLY A 26 2.73 -16.42 -9.00
C GLY A 26 2.32 -15.53 -10.17
N ARG A 27 1.16 -14.87 -10.13
CA ARG A 27 0.78 -13.89 -11.14
C ARG A 27 1.75 -12.71 -11.13
N ARG A 28 1.94 -12.12 -12.30
CA ARG A 28 2.92 -11.04 -12.52
C ARG A 28 2.23 -9.82 -13.12
N LEU A 29 2.40 -8.67 -12.47
CA LEU A 29 2.01 -7.37 -12.98
C LEU A 29 3.24 -6.68 -13.57
N ARG A 30 3.12 -6.16 -14.79
CA ARG A 30 4.10 -5.24 -15.37
C ARG A 30 3.60 -3.82 -15.17
N PHE A 31 4.43 -2.95 -14.63
CA PHE A 31 4.10 -1.54 -14.43
C PHE A 31 5.20 -0.65 -15.01
N PRO A 32 4.87 0.61 -15.36
CA PRO A 32 5.83 1.55 -15.92
C PRO A 32 7.05 1.75 -15.01
N ASP A 33 8.23 1.86 -15.59
CA ASP A 33 9.44 2.24 -14.85
C ASP A 33 9.37 3.75 -14.54
N ALA A 34 8.69 4.09 -13.44
CA ALA A 34 8.65 5.44 -12.90
C ALA A 34 9.62 5.53 -11.71
N PRO A 35 10.49 6.56 -11.63
CA PRO A 35 11.48 6.69 -10.54
C PRO A 35 10.85 6.70 -9.15
N ALA A 36 9.61 7.18 -9.03
CA ALA A 36 8.86 7.27 -7.79
C ALA A 36 8.21 5.95 -7.36
N ILE A 37 8.12 4.93 -8.25
CA ILE A 37 7.42 3.67 -7.96
C ILE A 37 8.47 2.59 -7.73
N ARG A 38 8.72 2.28 -6.45
CA ARG A 38 9.53 1.12 -6.05
C ARG A 38 8.61 0.13 -5.35
N PRO A 39 8.37 -1.06 -5.93
CA PRO A 39 7.56 -2.04 -5.21
C PRO A 39 8.29 -2.50 -3.96
N THR A 40 7.56 -2.64 -2.87
CA THR A 40 8.06 -3.29 -1.65
C THR A 40 8.63 -4.67 -2.01
N PRO A 41 9.89 -4.96 -1.67
CA PRO A 41 10.55 -6.23 -2.02
C PRO A 41 9.76 -7.47 -1.59
N ASP A 42 9.84 -8.54 -2.36
CA ASP A 42 9.14 -9.81 -2.09
C ASP A 42 9.34 -10.28 -0.63
N ARG A 43 10.58 -10.22 -0.13
CA ARG A 43 10.92 -10.64 1.25
C ARG A 43 10.22 -9.80 2.33
N ILE A 44 10.05 -8.50 2.10
CA ILE A 44 9.33 -7.62 3.04
C ILE A 44 7.86 -7.98 3.02
N ARG A 45 7.26 -8.11 1.83
CA ARG A 45 5.86 -8.50 1.66
C ARG A 45 5.55 -9.87 2.26
N GLU A 46 6.44 -10.86 2.08
CA GLU A 46 6.31 -12.17 2.71
C GLU A 46 6.28 -12.05 4.24
N THR A 47 7.21 -11.32 4.82
CA THR A 47 7.24 -11.08 6.27
C THR A 47 5.98 -10.40 6.77
N LEU A 48 5.57 -9.31 6.09
CA LEU A 48 4.36 -8.56 6.45
C LEU A 48 3.12 -9.46 6.42
N PHE A 49 2.89 -10.17 5.33
CA PHE A 49 1.70 -11.00 5.19
C PHE A 49 1.72 -12.27 6.04
N ASN A 50 2.89 -12.71 6.53
CA ASN A 50 2.96 -13.69 7.61
C ASN A 50 2.48 -13.09 8.95
N TRP A 51 2.79 -11.83 9.25
CA TRP A 51 2.26 -11.13 10.43
C TRP A 51 0.74 -10.91 10.34
N LEU A 52 0.25 -10.61 9.14
CA LEU A 52 -1.16 -10.33 8.86
C LEU A 52 -2.01 -11.57 8.57
N ALA A 53 -1.42 -12.77 8.54
CA ALA A 53 -2.14 -13.99 8.21
C ALA A 53 -3.44 -14.19 9.02
N PRO A 54 -3.49 -13.84 10.34
CA PRO A 54 -4.72 -14.00 11.13
C PRO A 54 -5.80 -12.96 10.81
N THR A 55 -5.46 -11.83 10.15
CA THR A 55 -6.34 -10.65 10.06
C THR A 55 -6.69 -10.25 8.64
N VAL A 56 -5.91 -10.66 7.63
CA VAL A 56 -6.10 -10.19 6.25
C VAL A 56 -7.34 -10.75 5.58
N ALA A 57 -7.71 -12.00 5.88
CA ALA A 57 -8.90 -12.61 5.31
C ALA A 57 -10.17 -11.92 5.86
N GLY A 58 -11.04 -11.48 4.95
CA GLY A 58 -12.25 -10.73 5.30
C GLY A 58 -12.04 -9.26 5.66
N ALA A 59 -10.79 -8.78 5.74
CA ALA A 59 -10.49 -7.40 6.10
C ALA A 59 -10.86 -6.40 5.00
N ARG A 60 -11.27 -5.20 5.41
CA ARG A 60 -11.33 -4.01 4.57
C ARG A 60 -9.99 -3.29 4.63
N CYS A 61 -9.28 -3.21 3.51
CA CYS A 61 -7.92 -2.69 3.44
C CYS A 61 -7.87 -1.34 2.72
N LEU A 62 -6.98 -0.45 3.18
CA LEU A 62 -6.61 0.79 2.51
C LEU A 62 -5.13 0.76 2.16
N ASP A 63 -4.80 0.81 0.87
CA ASP A 63 -3.45 1.02 0.34
C ASP A 63 -3.33 2.49 -0.05
N LEU A 64 -2.86 3.32 0.90
CA LEU A 64 -2.94 4.79 0.81
C LEU A 64 -1.87 5.40 -0.09
N PHE A 65 -0.81 4.66 -0.39
CA PHE A 65 0.28 5.02 -1.30
C PHE A 65 0.55 3.86 -2.24
N ALA A 66 -0.46 3.51 -3.05
CA ALA A 66 -0.50 2.21 -3.71
C ALA A 66 0.67 1.95 -4.68
N GLY A 67 1.18 2.98 -5.34
CA GLY A 67 2.32 2.83 -6.26
C GLY A 67 2.08 1.74 -7.30
N SER A 68 2.80 0.64 -7.17
CA SER A 68 2.61 -0.55 -8.01
C SER A 68 1.39 -1.42 -7.63
N GLY A 69 0.70 -1.11 -6.54
CA GLY A 69 -0.37 -1.92 -5.97
C GLY A 69 0.11 -3.17 -5.21
N ALA A 70 1.41 -3.24 -4.89
CA ALA A 70 2.03 -4.45 -4.34
C ALA A 70 1.33 -5.00 -3.09
N LEU A 71 0.99 -4.12 -2.15
CA LEU A 71 0.39 -4.49 -0.87
C LEU A 71 -1.10 -4.78 -1.00
N GLY A 72 -1.85 -3.91 -1.66
CA GLY A 72 -3.28 -4.11 -1.87
C GLY A 72 -3.61 -5.33 -2.74
N LEU A 73 -2.85 -5.59 -3.81
CA LEU A 73 -3.02 -6.78 -4.65
C LEU A 73 -2.72 -8.07 -3.89
N GLU A 74 -1.69 -8.07 -3.05
CA GLU A 74 -1.36 -9.19 -2.18
C GLU A 74 -2.49 -9.43 -1.15
N ALA A 75 -3.06 -8.36 -0.56
CA ALA A 75 -4.19 -8.44 0.36
C ALA A 75 -5.43 -9.07 -0.31
N LEU A 76 -5.81 -8.60 -1.51
CA LEU A 76 -6.89 -9.19 -2.29
C LEU A 76 -6.63 -10.66 -2.61
N SER A 77 -5.41 -10.99 -2.98
CA SER A 77 -5.01 -12.37 -3.27
C SER A 77 -5.19 -13.30 -2.07
N ARG A 78 -4.99 -12.77 -0.86
CA ARG A 78 -5.10 -13.50 0.42
C ARG A 78 -6.48 -13.43 1.07
N GLY A 79 -7.47 -12.88 0.35
CA GLY A 79 -8.86 -12.93 0.76
C GLY A 79 -9.35 -11.71 1.53
N ALA A 80 -8.71 -10.55 1.41
CA ALA A 80 -9.29 -9.30 1.86
C ALA A 80 -10.69 -9.12 1.24
N ALA A 81 -11.67 -8.68 2.04
CA ALA A 81 -13.04 -8.47 1.58
C ALA A 81 -13.14 -7.26 0.65
N HIS A 82 -12.34 -6.23 0.92
CA HIS A 82 -12.31 -5.00 0.14
C HIS A 82 -10.92 -4.38 0.17
N VAL A 83 -10.47 -3.78 -0.95
CA VAL A 83 -9.26 -2.96 -0.99
C VAL A 83 -9.53 -1.65 -1.72
N THR A 84 -9.26 -0.53 -1.04
CA THR A 84 -9.17 0.78 -1.69
C THR A 84 -7.70 1.10 -1.94
N PHE A 85 -7.37 1.34 -3.21
CA PHE A 85 -6.06 1.82 -3.65
C PHE A 85 -6.13 3.32 -3.85
N VAL A 86 -5.24 4.08 -3.23
CA VAL A 86 -5.08 5.52 -3.46
C VAL A 86 -3.72 5.76 -4.10
N GLU A 87 -3.72 6.33 -5.29
CA GLU A 87 -2.51 6.59 -6.05
C GLU A 87 -2.65 7.88 -6.85
N ARG A 88 -1.70 8.79 -6.66
CA ARG A 88 -1.69 10.09 -7.35
C ARG A 88 -1.24 10.00 -8.81
N ASP A 89 -0.34 9.05 -9.13
CA ASP A 89 0.09 8.82 -10.51
C ASP A 89 -0.98 8.07 -11.29
N ARG A 90 -1.57 8.75 -12.27
CA ARG A 90 -2.65 8.18 -13.10
C ARG A 90 -2.21 6.97 -13.92
N GLY A 91 -0.94 6.90 -14.28
CA GLY A 91 -0.39 5.76 -15.03
C GLY A 91 -0.30 4.51 -14.16
N ALA A 92 0.18 4.67 -12.92
CA ALA A 92 0.21 3.60 -11.92
C ALA A 92 -1.21 3.13 -11.54
N ALA A 93 -2.11 4.07 -11.27
CA ALA A 93 -3.52 3.76 -10.97
C ALA A 93 -4.18 2.93 -12.09
N ARG A 94 -4.01 3.34 -13.36
CA ARG A 94 -4.50 2.58 -14.52
C ARG A 94 -3.85 1.21 -14.67
N ALA A 95 -2.56 1.06 -14.33
CA ALA A 95 -1.88 -0.23 -14.37
C ALA A 95 -2.48 -1.21 -13.35
N ILE A 96 -2.78 -0.74 -12.14
CA ILE A 96 -3.47 -1.53 -11.11
C ILE A 96 -4.87 -1.92 -11.60
N GLU A 97 -5.65 -0.98 -12.13
CA GLU A 97 -7.02 -1.21 -12.64
C GLU A 97 -7.03 -2.26 -13.76
N THR A 98 -6.14 -2.11 -14.74
CA THR A 98 -6.00 -3.06 -15.85
C THR A 98 -5.65 -4.46 -15.34
N CYS A 99 -4.78 -4.54 -14.35
CA CYS A 99 -4.40 -5.79 -13.72
C CYS A 99 -5.59 -6.46 -13.02
N LEU A 100 -6.33 -5.70 -12.23
CA LEU A 100 -7.50 -6.19 -11.50
C LEU A 100 -8.59 -6.67 -12.46
N ALA A 101 -8.88 -5.91 -13.52
CA ALA A 101 -9.83 -6.30 -14.55
C ALA A 101 -9.45 -7.63 -15.25
N GLN A 102 -8.14 -7.89 -15.40
CA GLN A 102 -7.64 -9.15 -15.97
C GLN A 102 -7.66 -10.32 -14.98
N TRP A 103 -7.38 -10.05 -13.70
CA TRP A 103 -7.20 -11.10 -12.71
C TRP A 103 -8.49 -11.50 -12.02
N ASP A 104 -9.43 -10.57 -11.89
CA ASP A 104 -10.72 -10.74 -11.23
C ASP A 104 -11.88 -10.69 -12.24
N ARG A 105 -11.76 -11.47 -13.33
CA ARG A 105 -12.76 -11.52 -14.42
C ARG A 105 -14.17 -11.87 -13.94
N ASP A 106 -14.27 -12.68 -12.91
CA ASP A 106 -15.54 -13.11 -12.32
C ASP A 106 -16.08 -12.07 -11.32
N GLN A 107 -15.44 -10.93 -11.14
CA GLN A 107 -15.79 -9.83 -10.21
C GLN A 107 -16.13 -10.34 -8.80
N ARG A 108 -15.34 -11.29 -8.31
CA ARG A 108 -15.54 -11.93 -7.00
C ARG A 108 -14.93 -11.13 -5.85
N ARG A 109 -14.17 -10.05 -6.16
CA ARG A 109 -13.48 -9.22 -5.19
C ARG A 109 -13.99 -7.81 -5.26
N ASP A 110 -14.12 -7.19 -4.10
CA ASP A 110 -14.49 -5.78 -4.02
C ASP A 110 -13.22 -4.92 -3.94
N TRP A 111 -13.06 -4.00 -4.87
CA TRP A 111 -11.94 -3.10 -4.92
C TRP A 111 -12.34 -1.75 -5.50
N ARG A 112 -11.60 -0.73 -5.09
CA ARG A 112 -11.77 0.63 -5.58
C ARG A 112 -10.40 1.26 -5.84
N ILE A 113 -10.25 1.99 -6.95
CA ILE A 113 -9.07 2.80 -7.23
C ILE A 113 -9.46 4.26 -7.19
N VAL A 114 -8.68 5.06 -6.47
CA VAL A 114 -8.87 6.50 -6.34
C VAL A 114 -7.58 7.17 -6.81
N SER A 115 -7.67 7.88 -7.94
CA SER A 115 -6.54 8.68 -8.45
C SER A 115 -6.55 10.04 -7.76
N ALA A 116 -5.87 10.13 -6.61
CA ALA A 116 -5.81 11.33 -5.78
C ALA A 116 -4.51 11.34 -4.95
N ASP A 117 -4.16 12.51 -4.43
CA ASP A 117 -3.18 12.61 -3.35
C ASP A 117 -3.76 12.03 -2.05
N ALA A 118 -2.90 11.45 -1.21
CA ALA A 118 -3.32 10.84 0.05
C ALA A 118 -3.98 11.84 1.01
N ALA A 119 -3.47 13.07 1.09
CA ALA A 119 -4.03 14.11 1.95
C ALA A 119 -5.42 14.55 1.47
N ASP A 120 -5.61 14.71 0.16
CA ASP A 120 -6.90 15.05 -0.44
C ASP A 120 -7.93 13.94 -0.19
N PHE A 121 -7.51 12.68 -0.35
CA PHE A 121 -8.37 11.53 -0.07
C PHE A 121 -8.83 11.51 1.39
N LEU A 122 -7.91 11.73 2.33
CA LEU A 122 -8.20 11.74 3.76
C LEU A 122 -8.97 12.99 4.23
N GLY A 123 -9.04 14.03 3.41
CA GLY A 123 -9.86 15.23 3.66
C GLY A 123 -11.38 14.98 3.56
N ALA A 124 -11.81 13.87 2.95
CA ALA A 124 -13.20 13.46 2.90
C ALA A 124 -13.63 12.71 4.18
N PRO A 125 -14.94 12.56 4.46
CA PRO A 125 -15.42 11.71 5.55
C PRO A 125 -14.94 10.27 5.39
N GLY A 126 -14.32 9.70 6.43
CA GLY A 126 -13.76 8.37 6.42
C GLY A 126 -14.80 7.25 6.43
N ARG A 127 -14.46 6.14 5.78
CA ARG A 127 -15.10 4.84 6.01
C ARG A 127 -14.07 3.94 6.68
N PRO A 128 -14.38 3.32 7.82
CA PRO A 128 -13.37 2.61 8.59
C PRO A 128 -12.80 1.39 7.85
N PHE A 129 -11.49 1.22 7.95
CA PHE A 129 -10.74 0.10 7.45
C PHE A 129 -10.13 -0.69 8.61
N ASP A 130 -9.95 -2.00 8.39
CA ASP A 130 -9.36 -2.92 9.35
C ASP A 130 -7.84 -2.98 9.22
N LEU A 131 -7.33 -2.74 8.01
CA LEU A 131 -5.91 -2.81 7.68
C LEU A 131 -5.51 -1.66 6.77
N ILE A 132 -4.49 -0.92 7.18
CA ILE A 132 -3.97 0.22 6.43
C ILE A 132 -2.50 -0.03 6.08
N PHE A 133 -2.14 0.24 4.82
CA PHE A 133 -0.76 0.25 4.33
C PHE A 133 -0.30 1.68 4.09
N LEU A 134 0.80 2.07 4.74
CA LEU A 134 1.43 3.39 4.65
C LEU A 134 2.88 3.23 4.19
N ASP A 135 3.13 3.43 2.91
CA ASP A 135 4.47 3.47 2.31
C ASP A 135 4.68 4.79 1.57
N PRO A 136 4.69 5.93 2.30
CA PRO A 136 4.88 7.24 1.69
C PRO A 136 6.32 7.41 1.20
N PRO A 137 6.58 8.32 0.23
CA PRO A 137 7.93 8.71 -0.13
C PRO A 137 8.69 9.23 1.09
N PHE A 138 9.82 8.62 1.47
CA PHE A 138 10.56 8.93 2.71
C PHE A 138 10.93 10.40 2.86
N ALA A 139 11.32 11.06 1.75
CA ALA A 139 11.68 12.47 1.77
C ALA A 139 10.51 13.44 2.03
N SER A 140 9.26 12.93 2.07
CA SER A 140 8.07 13.79 2.19
C SER A 140 7.78 14.26 3.61
N GLY A 141 8.25 13.53 4.65
CA GLY A 141 7.96 13.83 6.06
C GLY A 141 6.45 13.79 6.41
N MET A 142 5.61 13.23 5.54
CA MET A 142 4.14 13.31 5.71
C MET A 142 3.55 12.28 6.66
N LEU A 143 4.32 11.27 7.05
CA LEU A 143 3.81 10.15 7.85
C LEU A 143 3.09 10.58 9.15
N PRO A 144 3.63 11.51 9.98
CA PRO A 144 2.93 11.96 11.19
C PRO A 144 1.59 12.63 10.92
N ALA A 145 1.52 13.47 9.87
CA ALA A 145 0.29 14.15 9.50
C ALA A 145 -0.78 13.18 8.99
N VAL A 146 -0.39 12.24 8.15
CA VAL A 146 -1.26 11.17 7.62
C VAL A 146 -1.78 10.27 8.75
N ALA A 147 -0.91 9.85 9.68
CA ALA A 147 -1.30 9.04 10.82
C ALA A 147 -2.34 9.78 11.71
N ALA A 148 -2.13 11.07 11.95
CA ALA A 148 -3.06 11.90 12.70
C ALA A 148 -4.42 12.10 11.96
N GLN A 149 -4.41 12.23 10.63
CA GLN A 149 -5.63 12.32 9.83
C GLN A 149 -6.42 11.00 9.84
N LEU A 150 -5.75 9.86 9.69
CA LEU A 150 -6.37 8.54 9.78
C LEU A 150 -7.08 8.35 11.12
N GLU A 151 -6.40 8.71 12.23
CA GLU A 151 -6.97 8.55 13.58
C GLU A 151 -8.20 9.43 13.79
N ARG A 152 -8.14 10.72 13.38
CA ARG A 152 -9.22 11.68 13.62
C ARG A 152 -10.34 11.62 12.60
N GLY A 153 -10.06 11.16 11.39
CA GLY A 153 -10.98 11.23 10.25
C GLY A 153 -11.97 10.07 10.14
N GLY A 154 -12.03 9.15 11.12
CA GLY A 154 -12.95 8.00 11.07
C GLY A 154 -12.54 6.91 10.08
N TRP A 155 -11.25 6.85 9.72
CA TRP A 155 -10.73 5.91 8.73
C TRP A 155 -10.36 4.54 9.32
N LEU A 156 -10.35 4.39 10.64
CA LEU A 156 -9.87 3.20 11.34
C LEU A 156 -10.98 2.53 12.14
N THR A 157 -11.09 1.21 12.01
CA THR A 157 -11.90 0.42 12.96
C THR A 157 -11.27 0.44 14.36
N ALA A 158 -12.02 0.03 15.37
CA ALA A 158 -11.57 0.05 16.76
C ALA A 158 -10.31 -0.82 17.01
N ALA A 159 -10.13 -1.87 16.20
CA ALA A 159 -9.00 -2.81 16.28
C ALA A 159 -8.17 -2.83 14.98
N ALA A 160 -8.07 -1.68 14.29
CA ALA A 160 -7.34 -1.60 13.04
C ALA A 160 -5.85 -1.93 13.21
N HIS A 161 -5.28 -2.53 12.18
CA HIS A 161 -3.84 -2.73 12.07
C HIS A 161 -3.28 -1.75 11.05
N ILE A 162 -2.15 -1.13 11.37
CA ILE A 162 -1.50 -0.15 10.52
C ILE A 162 -0.06 -0.61 10.25
N TYR A 163 0.20 -0.95 9.00
CA TYR A 163 1.54 -1.17 8.50
C TYR A 163 2.11 0.14 7.98
N LEU A 164 3.37 0.43 8.32
CA LEU A 164 4.07 1.58 7.79
C LEU A 164 5.54 1.30 7.51
N GLU A 165 6.07 1.98 6.49
CA GLU A 165 7.47 2.02 6.14
C GLU A 165 8.07 3.40 6.42
N CYS A 166 9.29 3.43 6.96
CA CYS A 166 10.07 4.65 7.21
C CYS A 166 11.56 4.37 7.04
N PRO A 167 12.44 5.40 7.04
CA PRO A 167 13.88 5.18 7.12
C PRO A 167 14.24 4.36 8.36
N ALA A 168 15.14 3.37 8.20
CA ALA A 168 15.51 2.43 9.29
C ALA A 168 16.15 3.10 10.52
N ALA A 169 16.64 4.32 10.37
CA ALA A 169 17.23 5.12 11.45
C ALA A 169 16.18 5.94 12.23
N GLU A 170 14.93 5.98 11.75
CA GLU A 170 13.88 6.81 12.33
C GLU A 170 12.90 5.97 13.14
N GLN A 171 12.35 6.59 14.19
CA GLN A 171 11.19 6.06 14.92
C GLN A 171 9.95 6.78 14.39
N PRO A 172 8.94 6.03 13.89
CA PRO A 172 7.73 6.65 13.36
C PRO A 172 6.96 7.39 14.46
N ALA A 173 6.65 8.66 14.22
CA ALA A 173 5.75 9.42 15.08
C ALA A 173 4.29 9.06 14.73
N VAL A 174 3.63 8.32 15.61
CA VAL A 174 2.26 7.84 15.44
C VAL A 174 1.37 8.25 16.62
N PRO A 175 0.03 8.24 16.47
CA PRO A 175 -0.90 8.47 17.58
C PRO A 175 -0.63 7.56 18.79
N ALA A 176 -0.78 8.11 20.00
CA ALA A 176 -0.45 7.40 21.24
C ALA A 176 -1.27 6.11 21.50
N ASN A 177 -2.44 6.01 20.87
CA ASN A 177 -3.30 4.83 20.93
C ASN A 177 -2.97 3.75 19.88
N TRP A 178 -1.89 3.93 19.10
CA TRP A 178 -1.36 2.90 18.21
C TRP A 178 -0.23 2.16 18.96
N ALA A 179 -0.52 0.97 19.46
CA ALA A 179 0.48 0.14 20.12
C ALA A 179 1.38 -0.54 19.09
N HIS A 180 2.69 -0.44 19.29
CA HIS A 180 3.67 -1.13 18.47
C HIS A 180 3.56 -2.64 18.64
N ALA A 181 3.30 -3.36 17.57
CA ALA A 181 3.11 -4.80 17.59
C ALA A 181 4.32 -5.57 17.05
N ARG A 182 4.89 -5.11 15.94
CA ARG A 182 6.02 -5.77 15.27
C ARG A 182 6.88 -4.76 14.52
N GLU A 183 8.18 -5.06 14.44
CA GLU A 183 9.10 -4.32 13.55
C GLU A 183 10.13 -5.25 12.93
N LYS A 184 10.69 -4.82 11.82
CA LYS A 184 11.86 -5.40 11.19
C LYS A 184 12.55 -4.38 10.31
N ARG A 185 13.81 -4.62 9.96
CA ARG A 185 14.60 -3.75 9.08
C ARG A 185 15.12 -4.54 7.88
N SER A 186 15.15 -3.89 6.73
CA SER A 186 15.75 -4.45 5.52
C SER A 186 16.50 -3.33 4.78
N GLY A 187 17.82 -3.36 4.86
CA GLY A 187 18.66 -2.26 4.36
C GLY A 187 18.34 -0.95 5.07
N GLN A 188 17.98 0.06 4.29
CA GLN A 188 17.64 1.40 4.80
C GLN A 188 16.15 1.57 5.15
N VAL A 189 15.36 0.51 5.08
CA VAL A 189 13.91 0.54 5.35
C VAL A 189 13.60 -0.12 6.67
N GLY A 190 12.96 0.61 7.57
CA GLY A 190 12.25 0.11 8.73
C GLY A 190 10.78 -0.11 8.38
N TYR A 191 10.23 -1.26 8.74
CA TYR A 191 8.84 -1.55 8.55
C TYR A 191 8.21 -2.05 9.85
N HIS A 192 7.07 -1.46 10.16
CA HIS A 192 6.43 -1.56 11.46
C HIS A 192 4.97 -1.95 11.29
N LEU A 193 4.46 -2.73 12.23
CA LEU A 193 3.04 -3.02 12.37
C LEU A 193 2.58 -2.47 13.70
N TYR A 194 1.53 -1.67 13.68
CA TYR A 194 0.84 -1.15 14.86
C TYR A 194 -0.56 -1.73 14.95
N SER A 195 -1.05 -1.88 16.16
CA SER A 195 -2.46 -2.18 16.47
C SER A 195 -3.09 -0.98 17.12
N ARG A 196 -4.23 -0.52 16.57
CA ARG A 196 -5.01 0.53 17.17
C ARG A 196 -5.75 0.00 18.40
N HIS A 197 -5.66 0.68 19.51
CA HIS A 197 -6.50 0.45 20.67
C HIS A 197 -7.52 1.59 20.79
N ARG A 198 -8.77 1.27 21.10
CA ARG A 198 -9.71 2.31 21.54
C ARG A 198 -9.09 2.97 22.75
N GLY A 199 -8.73 4.25 22.66
CA GLY A 199 -8.35 5.01 23.84
C GLY A 199 -9.44 4.83 24.87
N ILE A 200 -9.07 4.45 26.09
CA ILE A 200 -9.94 4.62 27.24
C ILE A 200 -10.20 6.12 27.26
N ALA A 201 -11.44 6.53 26.99
CA ALA A 201 -11.83 7.92 27.20
C ALA A 201 -11.45 8.23 28.64
N ALA A 202 -10.54 9.18 28.84
CA ALA A 202 -10.33 9.73 30.17
C ALA A 202 -11.68 10.33 30.61
N GLU A 203 -12.28 9.72 31.64
CA GLU A 203 -13.41 10.26 32.35
C GLU A 203 -13.03 11.59 33.03
#